data_806faabf53f57004d6b0ce2af9d08fd8
#
_entry.id   806faabf53f57004d6b0ce2af9d08fd8
#
_cell.length_a   1.000
_cell.length_b   1.000
_cell.length_c   1.000
_cell.angle_alpha   90.00
_cell.angle_beta   90.00
_cell.angle_gamma   90.00
#
_symmetry.space_group_name_H-M   'P 1'
#
loop_
_entity.id
_entity.type
_entity.pdbx_description
1 polymer ?
#
loop_
_entity_poly.entity_id
_entity_poly.type
_entity_poly.pdbx_seq_one_letter_code
_entity_poly.pdbx_strand_id
1 'polypeptide(L)'
;MAAIYRQEIMRDVLLLTSQGIASFYDKLFSSIEFVLPRAATGRKGFPKEAMLCAFIVMKCEGFSQITDLLDFLQCNLLIAHYCGFDITRPLPSYWTLARFLRKIQNGELKKVMVAQVKRLYEMGVLDASFIGLDSTSVVASTAQNNPKSFVKNKFSPENQPRNDPDCALGVHTASNQHNEKNYEFYWGYKNHILVDCISGLPLYELTTTANVADSSVALDILEKANQVIPIDECTFIADKGYDVKVIYNTVRDVYHGDVFIPLNQRNTKDPAKLPVGNLLCDAGLAMHKDGKTSDNGRTRQKFCCPFRQSKSGVCPCNHKNWNNGRKNRGCTKYVTIPDDYRLSIDRSCAPFKRTYALRSECERYNSRFKDTGQARLWVHNGISAENLNTISHIAALTIAVAAVAFKLDHSYRSRKALRRAA
;
A
#
# COMPACT_ATOMS: atom_id res chain seq x y z
N MET A 1 9.85 -1.68 -45.29
CA MET A 1 11.33 -1.82 -45.32
C MET A 1 12.05 -0.49 -45.16
N ALA A 2 11.85 0.54 -46.00
CA ALA A 2 12.61 1.81 -45.87
C ALA A 2 12.47 2.54 -44.55
N ALA A 3 11.32 2.50 -43.86
CA ALA A 3 11.11 3.14 -42.55
C ALA A 3 11.86 2.41 -41.44
N ILE A 4 11.87 1.09 -41.46
CA ILE A 4 12.61 0.25 -40.47
C ILE A 4 14.11 0.53 -40.61
N TYR A 5 14.61 0.57 -41.82
CA TYR A 5 16.03 0.82 -42.10
C TYR A 5 16.49 2.22 -41.61
N ARG A 6 15.66 3.25 -41.78
CA ARG A 6 15.94 4.60 -41.25
C ARG A 6 15.97 4.61 -39.71
N GLN A 7 15.07 3.91 -39.10
CA GLN A 7 15.02 3.84 -37.63
C GLN A 7 16.25 3.14 -37.04
N GLU A 8 16.74 2.08 -37.67
CA GLU A 8 17.97 1.39 -37.25
C GLU A 8 19.19 2.28 -37.38
N ILE A 9 19.35 3.00 -38.52
CA ILE A 9 20.46 3.94 -38.70
C ILE A 9 20.42 5.05 -37.64
N MET A 10 19.25 5.63 -37.38
CA MET A 10 19.10 6.67 -36.33
C MET A 10 19.43 6.11 -34.95
N ARG A 11 18.99 4.88 -34.63
CA ARG A 11 19.36 4.20 -33.40
C ARG A 11 20.88 4.09 -33.24
N ASP A 12 21.57 3.63 -34.27
CA ASP A 12 23.02 3.42 -34.21
C ASP A 12 23.78 4.73 -34.03
N VAL A 13 23.35 5.81 -34.67
CA VAL A 13 23.91 7.15 -34.44
C VAL A 13 23.67 7.63 -33.00
N LEU A 14 22.47 7.41 -32.45
CA LEU A 14 22.14 7.80 -31.08
C LEU A 14 22.91 6.95 -30.04
N LEU A 15 23.14 5.66 -30.31
CA LEU A 15 23.96 4.80 -29.45
C LEU A 15 25.39 5.30 -29.33
N LEU A 16 25.97 5.82 -30.43
CA LEU A 16 27.32 6.40 -30.42
C LEU A 16 27.43 7.69 -29.58
N THR A 17 26.30 8.40 -29.41
CA THR A 17 26.26 9.70 -28.72
C THR A 17 25.64 9.64 -27.32
N SER A 18 24.96 8.55 -26.96
CA SER A 18 24.24 8.41 -25.69
C SER A 18 25.00 7.49 -24.72
N GLN A 19 25.12 7.90 -23.47
CA GLN A 19 25.72 7.08 -22.42
C GLN A 19 24.81 6.95 -21.19
N GLY A 20 24.87 5.82 -20.50
CA GLY A 20 24.34 5.61 -19.17
C GLY A 20 22.84 5.40 -19.07
N ILE A 21 22.05 6.47 -19.13
CA ILE A 21 20.59 6.38 -18.87
C ILE A 21 19.84 5.55 -19.95
N ALA A 22 20.31 5.58 -21.19
CA ALA A 22 19.74 4.80 -22.28
C ALA A 22 19.94 3.29 -22.06
N SER A 23 21.11 2.88 -21.59
CA SER A 23 21.41 1.49 -21.25
C SER A 23 20.50 0.95 -20.14
N PHE A 24 20.12 1.78 -19.17
CA PHE A 24 19.16 1.40 -18.15
C PHE A 24 17.79 1.04 -18.76
N TYR A 25 17.27 1.86 -19.67
CA TYR A 25 15.97 1.61 -20.30
C TYR A 25 16.00 0.46 -21.30
N ASP A 26 17.11 0.26 -22.01
CA ASP A 26 17.29 -0.92 -22.85
C ASP A 26 17.18 -2.21 -22.00
N LYS A 27 17.94 -2.30 -20.91
CA LYS A 27 17.85 -3.42 -19.97
C LYS A 27 16.47 -3.58 -19.34
N LEU A 28 15.83 -2.47 -18.96
CA LEU A 28 14.53 -2.47 -18.34
C LEU A 28 13.48 -3.07 -19.28
N PHE A 29 13.41 -2.61 -20.52
CA PHE A 29 12.38 -3.02 -21.46
C PHE A 29 12.70 -4.32 -22.20
N SER A 30 13.98 -4.70 -22.35
CA SER A 30 14.36 -6.00 -22.92
C SER A 30 14.04 -7.18 -21.97
N SER A 31 13.93 -6.93 -20.67
CA SER A 31 13.61 -7.98 -19.68
C SER A 31 12.12 -8.28 -19.54
N ILE A 32 11.25 -7.50 -20.18
CA ILE A 32 9.79 -7.58 -20.00
C ILE A 32 9.07 -7.51 -21.34
N GLU A 33 8.06 -8.38 -21.48
CA GLU A 33 7.14 -8.34 -22.59
C GLU A 33 5.76 -7.88 -22.08
N PHE A 34 5.25 -6.79 -22.69
CA PHE A 34 3.90 -6.30 -22.41
C PHE A 34 2.97 -6.68 -23.55
N VAL A 35 1.92 -7.43 -23.23
CA VAL A 35 0.86 -7.78 -24.19
C VAL A 35 -0.40 -7.01 -23.79
N LEU A 36 -0.78 -6.07 -24.64
CA LEU A 36 -2.01 -5.29 -24.49
C LEU A 36 -2.96 -5.56 -25.67
N PRO A 37 -4.29 -5.59 -25.42
CA PRO A 37 -5.26 -5.85 -26.49
C PRO A 37 -5.18 -4.79 -27.58
N ARG A 38 -5.13 -5.24 -28.84
CA ARG A 38 -5.13 -4.37 -30.02
C ARG A 38 -6.53 -4.25 -30.62
N ALA A 39 -6.89 -3.06 -31.09
CA ALA A 39 -8.11 -2.91 -31.85
C ALA A 39 -7.97 -3.63 -33.21
N ALA A 40 -8.97 -4.46 -33.54
CA ALA A 40 -8.99 -5.23 -34.78
C ALA A 40 -9.19 -4.33 -36.00
N THR A 41 -9.89 -3.20 -35.85
CA THR A 41 -10.30 -2.30 -36.94
C THR A 41 -9.98 -0.84 -36.62
N GLY A 42 -9.87 0.01 -37.64
CA GLY A 42 -9.66 1.44 -37.49
C GLY A 42 -8.21 1.93 -37.74
N ARG A 43 -8.02 3.25 -37.68
CA ARG A 43 -6.69 3.88 -37.83
C ARG A 43 -5.78 3.41 -36.65
N LYS A 44 -4.65 2.82 -37.02
CA LYS A 44 -3.63 2.44 -36.02
C LYS A 44 -3.01 3.72 -35.45
N GLY A 45 -3.26 3.95 -34.15
CA GLY A 45 -2.58 4.97 -33.37
C GLY A 45 -1.17 4.52 -32.93
N PHE A 46 -0.60 5.20 -31.94
CA PHE A 46 0.63 4.72 -31.30
C PHE A 46 0.39 3.37 -30.61
N PRO A 47 1.39 2.46 -30.60
CA PRO A 47 1.28 1.19 -29.89
C PRO A 47 0.95 1.41 -28.40
N LYS A 48 0.00 0.65 -27.86
CA LYS A 48 -0.38 0.77 -26.44
C LYS A 48 0.79 0.42 -25.52
N GLU A 49 1.59 -0.55 -25.92
CA GLU A 49 2.80 -0.98 -25.24
C GLU A 49 3.81 0.16 -25.15
N ALA A 50 4.06 0.88 -26.25
CA ALA A 50 4.95 2.02 -26.26
C ALA A 50 4.46 3.16 -25.35
N MET A 51 3.14 3.39 -25.32
CA MET A 51 2.53 4.35 -24.41
C MET A 51 2.70 3.95 -22.95
N LEU A 52 2.52 2.65 -22.62
CA LEU A 52 2.76 2.12 -21.27
C LEU A 52 4.23 2.27 -20.87
N CYS A 53 5.17 1.90 -21.77
CA CYS A 53 6.61 2.08 -21.53
C CYS A 53 6.97 3.54 -21.26
N ALA A 54 6.38 4.49 -22.01
CA ALA A 54 6.59 5.91 -21.75
C ALA A 54 6.12 6.32 -20.34
N PHE A 55 4.97 5.84 -19.88
CA PHE A 55 4.52 6.09 -18.51
C PHE A 55 5.37 5.37 -17.46
N ILE A 56 5.95 4.20 -17.76
CA ILE A 56 6.94 3.56 -16.89
C ILE A 56 8.20 4.45 -16.78
N VAL A 57 8.67 5.04 -17.89
CA VAL A 57 9.74 6.07 -17.86
C VAL A 57 9.36 7.22 -16.95
N MET A 58 8.14 7.76 -17.09
CA MET A 58 7.62 8.83 -16.22
C MET A 58 7.78 8.47 -14.73
N LYS A 59 7.40 7.25 -14.36
CA LYS A 59 7.48 6.77 -12.97
C LYS A 59 8.90 6.49 -12.52
N CYS A 60 9.74 5.96 -13.40
CA CYS A 60 11.16 5.77 -13.12
C CYS A 60 11.90 7.09 -12.91
N GLU A 61 11.56 8.14 -13.62
CA GLU A 61 12.16 9.47 -13.44
C GLU A 61 11.53 10.28 -12.29
N GLY A 62 10.39 9.82 -11.75
CA GLY A 62 9.67 10.52 -10.68
C GLY A 62 8.90 11.73 -11.17
N PHE A 63 8.61 11.81 -12.47
CA PHE A 63 7.84 12.92 -13.03
C PHE A 63 6.37 12.81 -12.61
N SER A 64 5.81 13.92 -12.18
CA SER A 64 4.39 14.03 -11.84
C SER A 64 3.54 14.51 -13.02
N GLN A 65 4.13 15.19 -14.00
CA GLN A 65 3.42 15.79 -15.13
C GLN A 65 3.77 15.10 -16.46
N ILE A 66 2.77 15.00 -17.36
CA ILE A 66 2.97 14.45 -18.71
C ILE A 66 3.87 15.36 -19.55
N THR A 67 3.87 16.66 -19.28
CA THR A 67 4.78 17.63 -19.94
C THR A 67 6.24 17.28 -19.71
N ASP A 68 6.61 16.98 -18.47
CA ASP A 68 8.00 16.61 -18.11
C ASP A 68 8.42 15.32 -18.82
N LEU A 69 7.50 14.35 -18.92
CA LEU A 69 7.73 13.12 -19.70
C LEU A 69 7.98 13.43 -21.18
N LEU A 70 7.17 14.31 -21.78
CA LEU A 70 7.32 14.66 -23.19
C LEU A 70 8.65 15.33 -23.47
N ASP A 71 9.00 16.34 -22.68
CA ASP A 71 10.26 17.05 -22.80
C ASP A 71 11.44 16.09 -22.64
N PHE A 72 11.36 15.17 -21.68
CA PHE A 72 12.37 14.15 -21.47
C PHE A 72 12.52 13.21 -22.66
N LEU A 73 11.41 12.70 -23.24
CA LEU A 73 11.47 11.80 -24.39
C LEU A 73 11.94 12.51 -25.66
N GLN A 74 11.59 13.78 -25.86
CA GLN A 74 12.09 14.59 -26.99
C GLN A 74 13.59 14.84 -26.91
N CYS A 75 14.11 15.05 -25.70
CA CYS A 75 15.55 15.20 -25.47
C CYS A 75 16.31 13.87 -25.49
N ASN A 76 15.63 12.72 -25.33
CA ASN A 76 16.23 11.39 -25.22
C ASN A 76 15.58 10.41 -26.22
N LEU A 77 15.77 10.64 -27.52
CA LEU A 77 15.12 9.85 -28.58
C LEU A 77 15.44 8.36 -28.52
N LEU A 78 16.61 7.98 -28.03
CA LEU A 78 16.97 6.57 -27.85
C LEU A 78 16.08 5.89 -26.80
N ILE A 79 15.73 6.59 -25.71
CA ILE A 79 14.76 6.08 -24.72
C ILE A 79 13.36 5.97 -25.33
N ALA A 80 12.96 6.94 -26.15
CA ALA A 80 11.70 6.86 -26.90
C ALA A 80 11.68 5.65 -27.85
N HIS A 81 12.81 5.33 -28.50
CA HIS A 81 12.96 4.13 -29.31
C HIS A 81 12.80 2.85 -28.45
N TYR A 82 13.44 2.76 -27.31
CA TYR A 82 13.30 1.61 -26.39
C TYR A 82 11.87 1.47 -25.83
N CYS A 83 11.13 2.57 -25.70
CA CYS A 83 9.69 2.48 -25.42
C CYS A 83 8.89 1.82 -26.56
N GLY A 84 9.44 1.74 -27.77
CA GLY A 84 8.78 1.19 -28.96
C GLY A 84 8.15 2.25 -29.87
N PHE A 85 8.52 3.52 -29.75
CA PHE A 85 8.11 4.57 -30.69
C PHE A 85 8.97 4.57 -31.95
N ASP A 86 8.34 4.89 -33.08
CA ASP A 86 9.05 5.19 -34.33
C ASP A 86 9.62 6.61 -34.23
N ILE A 87 10.93 6.69 -33.95
CA ILE A 87 11.64 7.98 -33.78
C ILE A 87 11.90 8.74 -35.06
N THR A 88 11.57 8.16 -36.23
CA THR A 88 11.59 8.87 -37.52
C THR A 88 10.33 9.72 -37.72
N ARG A 89 9.37 9.64 -36.81
CA ARG A 89 8.11 10.36 -36.84
C ARG A 89 7.94 11.16 -35.54
N PRO A 90 7.05 12.16 -35.53
CA PRO A 90 6.75 12.89 -34.32
C PRO A 90 6.28 11.97 -33.19
N LEU A 91 6.78 12.18 -31.98
CA LEU A 91 6.34 11.48 -30.76
C LEU A 91 4.88 11.83 -30.42
N PRO A 92 4.21 11.04 -29.55
CA PRO A 92 2.86 11.34 -29.11
C PRO A 92 2.76 12.73 -28.48
N SER A 93 1.70 13.49 -28.82
CA SER A 93 1.41 14.76 -28.15
C SER A 93 0.89 14.54 -26.71
N TYR A 94 0.90 15.60 -25.91
CA TYR A 94 0.27 15.63 -24.58
C TYR A 94 -1.14 15.04 -24.61
N TRP A 95 -1.97 15.47 -25.56
CA TRP A 95 -3.35 15.00 -25.68
C TRP A 95 -3.46 13.52 -26.03
N THR A 96 -2.49 12.99 -26.73
CA THR A 96 -2.44 11.55 -27.08
C THR A 96 -2.13 10.73 -25.83
N LEU A 97 -1.14 11.12 -25.03
CA LEU A 97 -0.79 10.49 -23.75
C LEU A 97 -1.93 10.63 -22.74
N ALA A 98 -2.49 11.82 -22.57
CA ALA A 98 -3.62 12.04 -21.66
C ALA A 98 -4.86 11.23 -22.08
N ARG A 99 -5.12 11.09 -23.39
CA ARG A 99 -6.22 10.25 -23.89
C ARG A 99 -5.97 8.77 -23.67
N PHE A 100 -4.73 8.31 -23.77
CA PHE A 100 -4.37 6.92 -23.44
C PHE A 100 -4.72 6.62 -21.99
N LEU A 101 -4.27 7.43 -21.03
CA LEU A 101 -4.59 7.26 -19.60
C LEU A 101 -6.09 7.22 -19.32
N ARG A 102 -6.88 8.04 -20.04
CA ARG A 102 -8.32 8.11 -19.83
C ARG A 102 -9.08 6.96 -20.47
N LYS A 103 -8.53 6.36 -21.54
CA LYS A 103 -9.22 5.33 -22.34
C LYS A 103 -8.80 3.91 -22.03
N ILE A 104 -7.58 3.69 -21.54
CA ILE A 104 -7.15 2.36 -21.17
C ILE A 104 -7.95 1.90 -19.96
N GLN A 105 -8.46 0.68 -20.03
CA GLN A 105 -9.17 0.08 -18.91
C GLN A 105 -8.15 -0.39 -17.86
N ASN A 106 -8.38 -0.05 -16.61
CA ASN A 106 -7.47 -0.44 -15.52
C ASN A 106 -7.26 -1.96 -15.45
N GLY A 107 -8.27 -2.76 -15.77
CA GLY A 107 -8.15 -4.21 -15.87
C GLY A 107 -7.09 -4.71 -16.86
N GLU A 108 -6.78 -3.95 -17.94
CA GLU A 108 -5.69 -4.28 -18.87
C GLU A 108 -4.33 -4.05 -18.18
N LEU A 109 -4.18 -2.96 -17.45
CA LEU A 109 -2.97 -2.67 -16.66
C LEU A 109 -2.79 -3.65 -15.51
N LYS A 110 -3.87 -4.02 -14.83
CA LYS A 110 -3.84 -5.05 -13.77
C LYS A 110 -3.33 -6.39 -14.29
N LYS A 111 -3.72 -6.80 -15.49
CA LYS A 111 -3.18 -8.04 -16.12
C LYS A 111 -1.67 -7.95 -16.29
N VAL A 112 -1.15 -6.79 -16.71
CA VAL A 112 0.31 -6.57 -16.81
C VAL A 112 0.98 -6.65 -15.44
N MET A 113 0.40 -6.00 -14.42
CA MET A 113 0.90 -6.06 -13.05
C MET A 113 0.93 -7.50 -12.53
N VAL A 114 -0.18 -8.22 -12.66
CA VAL A 114 -0.35 -9.62 -12.23
C VAL A 114 0.66 -10.54 -12.90
N ALA A 115 0.90 -10.37 -14.21
CA ALA A 115 1.90 -11.17 -14.94
C ALA A 115 3.31 -11.01 -14.34
N GLN A 116 3.68 -9.79 -13.93
CA GLN A 116 4.98 -9.54 -13.30
C GLN A 116 5.06 -10.10 -11.88
N VAL A 117 3.97 -10.01 -11.10
CA VAL A 117 3.90 -10.61 -9.76
C VAL A 117 4.09 -12.12 -9.86
N LYS A 118 3.37 -12.80 -10.78
CA LYS A 118 3.52 -14.24 -11.03
C LYS A 118 4.95 -14.61 -11.42
N ARG A 119 5.54 -13.85 -12.33
CA ARG A 119 6.93 -14.08 -12.76
C ARG A 119 7.93 -13.96 -11.60
N LEU A 120 7.78 -12.94 -10.74
CA LEU A 120 8.64 -12.77 -9.56
C LEU A 120 8.41 -13.87 -8.51
N TYR A 121 7.18 -14.37 -8.39
CA TYR A 121 6.86 -15.53 -7.56
C TYR A 121 7.52 -16.80 -8.09
N GLU A 122 7.43 -17.08 -9.40
CA GLU A 122 8.11 -18.19 -10.06
C GLU A 122 9.64 -18.12 -9.95
N MET A 123 10.20 -16.91 -9.90
CA MET A 123 11.63 -16.67 -9.67
C MET A 123 12.04 -16.79 -8.19
N GLY A 124 11.12 -17.05 -7.26
CA GLY A 124 11.38 -17.14 -5.82
C GLY A 124 11.72 -15.83 -5.12
N VAL A 125 11.37 -14.69 -5.73
CA VAL A 125 11.55 -13.34 -5.14
C VAL A 125 10.39 -12.96 -4.24
N LEU A 126 9.19 -13.41 -4.58
CA LEU A 126 7.96 -13.25 -3.80
C LEU A 126 7.54 -14.61 -3.24
N ASP A 127 7.16 -14.67 -1.96
CA ASP A 127 6.66 -15.89 -1.34
C ASP A 127 5.32 -15.72 -0.63
N ALA A 128 4.91 -14.48 -0.38
CA ALA A 128 3.68 -14.09 0.31
C ALA A 128 3.50 -14.67 1.73
N SER A 129 4.56 -15.20 2.36
CA SER A 129 4.50 -15.72 3.72
C SER A 129 4.21 -14.63 4.76
N PHE A 130 4.72 -13.41 4.53
CA PHE A 130 4.46 -12.24 5.35
C PHE A 130 3.91 -11.12 4.47
N ILE A 131 2.61 -10.89 4.55
CA ILE A 131 1.92 -9.87 3.75
C ILE A 131 1.46 -8.71 4.61
N GLY A 132 1.71 -7.50 4.14
CA GLY A 132 1.32 -6.28 4.82
C GLY A 132 0.34 -5.46 3.99
N LEU A 133 -0.74 -4.98 4.60
CA LEU A 133 -1.70 -4.09 3.96
C LEU A 133 -1.63 -2.70 4.57
N ASP A 134 -1.49 -1.70 3.72
CA ASP A 134 -1.51 -0.30 4.12
C ASP A 134 -2.14 0.57 3.02
N SER A 135 -2.51 1.79 3.35
CA SER A 135 -3.02 2.76 2.39
C SER A 135 -2.17 4.02 2.38
N THR A 136 -2.10 4.66 1.22
CA THR A 136 -1.46 5.96 1.10
C THR A 136 -2.35 6.93 0.33
N SER A 137 -2.31 8.20 0.75
CA SER A 137 -3.03 9.27 0.06
C SER A 137 -2.38 9.64 -1.25
N VAL A 138 -3.22 9.98 -2.19
CA VAL A 138 -2.87 10.49 -3.51
C VAL A 138 -3.64 11.80 -3.71
N VAL A 139 -2.96 12.92 -3.57
CA VAL A 139 -3.59 14.25 -3.56
C VAL A 139 -3.97 14.67 -5.00
N ALA A 140 -5.22 15.04 -5.21
CA ALA A 140 -5.71 15.51 -6.51
C ALA A 140 -5.22 16.93 -6.82
N SER A 141 -5.07 17.24 -8.11
CA SER A 141 -4.71 18.59 -8.58
C SER A 141 -5.92 19.51 -8.61
N THR A 142 -6.28 20.06 -7.45
CA THR A 142 -7.44 20.93 -7.29
C THR A 142 -7.06 22.26 -6.64
N ALA A 143 -7.88 23.29 -6.87
CA ALA A 143 -7.70 24.59 -6.22
C ALA A 143 -7.83 24.48 -4.70
N GLN A 144 -8.69 23.58 -4.20
CA GLN A 144 -8.89 23.33 -2.77
C GLN A 144 -7.61 22.81 -2.08
N ASN A 145 -6.82 22.01 -2.77
CA ASN A 145 -5.53 21.49 -2.27
C ASN A 145 -4.37 22.48 -2.41
N ASN A 146 -4.58 23.61 -3.10
CA ASN A 146 -3.53 24.61 -3.24
C ASN A 146 -3.49 25.50 -1.98
N PRO A 147 -2.37 25.55 -1.24
CA PRO A 147 -2.25 26.43 -0.07
C PRO A 147 -2.48 27.91 -0.39
N LYS A 148 -2.10 28.34 -1.59
CA LYS A 148 -2.23 29.73 -2.07
C LYS A 148 -3.63 30.06 -2.59
N SER A 149 -4.58 29.12 -2.61
CA SER A 149 -5.93 29.34 -3.10
C SER A 149 -6.81 30.05 -2.07
N PHE A 150 -7.58 31.01 -2.51
CA PHE A 150 -8.56 31.75 -1.72
C PHE A 150 -9.95 31.11 -1.65
N VAL A 151 -10.09 29.84 -2.00
CA VAL A 151 -11.37 29.12 -1.90
C VAL A 151 -11.82 29.08 -0.45
N LYS A 152 -13.00 29.67 -0.15
CA LYS A 152 -13.60 29.61 1.19
C LYS A 152 -14.03 28.17 1.50
N ASN A 153 -13.86 27.76 2.76
CA ASN A 153 -14.25 26.43 3.25
C ASN A 153 -13.76 25.29 2.35
N LYS A 154 -12.53 25.41 1.83
CA LYS A 154 -11.97 24.52 0.80
C LYS A 154 -11.97 23.03 1.18
N PHE A 155 -12.08 22.69 2.44
CA PHE A 155 -12.17 21.34 2.96
C PHE A 155 -13.56 21.03 3.58
N SER A 156 -14.62 21.65 3.07
CA SER A 156 -16.00 21.25 3.36
C SER A 156 -16.48 20.25 2.29
N PRO A 157 -17.20 19.19 2.67
CA PRO A 157 -17.78 18.24 1.71
C PRO A 157 -18.65 18.87 0.62
N GLU A 158 -19.25 20.02 0.91
CA GLU A 158 -20.10 20.81 -0.01
C GLU A 158 -19.29 21.48 -1.12
N ASN A 159 -17.97 21.62 -0.94
CA ASN A 159 -17.06 22.27 -1.87
C ASN A 159 -16.31 21.28 -2.76
N GLN A 160 -17.05 20.31 -3.32
CA GLN A 160 -16.50 19.35 -4.28
C GLN A 160 -15.73 20.07 -5.41
N PRO A 161 -14.48 19.68 -5.71
CA PRO A 161 -13.71 20.27 -6.79
C PRO A 161 -14.37 20.08 -8.16
N ARG A 162 -14.61 21.17 -8.88
CA ARG A 162 -15.24 21.11 -10.22
C ARG A 162 -14.32 20.52 -11.29
N ASN A 163 -13.00 20.70 -11.13
CA ASN A 163 -12.00 20.22 -12.10
C ASN A 163 -11.64 18.74 -11.91
N ASP A 164 -11.98 18.14 -10.76
CA ASP A 164 -11.87 16.70 -10.50
C ASP A 164 -13.08 16.24 -9.66
N PRO A 165 -14.23 16.00 -10.30
CA PRO A 165 -15.46 15.62 -9.61
C PRO A 165 -15.41 14.19 -9.05
N ASP A 166 -14.45 13.38 -9.48
CA ASP A 166 -14.31 11.99 -9.04
C ASP A 166 -13.55 11.87 -7.71
N CYS A 167 -12.78 12.89 -7.30
CA CYS A 167 -12.05 12.86 -6.04
C CYS A 167 -12.97 13.07 -4.84
N ALA A 168 -12.56 12.65 -3.65
CA ALA A 168 -13.31 12.89 -2.42
C ALA A 168 -12.45 13.53 -1.33
N LEU A 169 -13.11 14.11 -0.31
CA LEU A 169 -12.43 14.67 0.85
C LEU A 169 -11.94 13.55 1.77
N GLY A 170 -10.64 13.50 1.95
CA GLY A 170 -9.96 12.61 2.88
C GLY A 170 -9.34 13.36 4.04
N VAL A 171 -8.93 12.62 5.06
CA VAL A 171 -8.23 13.15 6.22
C VAL A 171 -7.00 12.29 6.55
N HIS A 172 -5.87 12.94 6.71
CA HIS A 172 -4.70 12.36 7.35
C HIS A 172 -4.71 12.65 8.83
N THR A 173 -4.41 11.64 9.61
CA THR A 173 -4.15 11.80 11.05
C THR A 173 -2.68 11.51 11.30
N ALA A 174 -1.90 12.53 11.60
CA ALA A 174 -0.55 12.39 12.12
C ALA A 174 -0.54 12.66 13.61
N SER A 175 0.15 11.83 14.40
CA SER A 175 0.44 12.14 15.78
C SER A 175 1.85 12.74 15.85
N ASN A 176 1.99 13.91 16.49
CA ASN A 176 3.31 14.49 16.75
C ASN A 176 4.00 13.75 17.93
N GLN A 177 5.23 14.15 18.25
CA GLN A 177 6.01 13.58 19.35
C GLN A 177 5.33 13.74 20.74
N HIS A 178 4.33 14.62 20.87
CA HIS A 178 3.53 14.85 22.09
C HIS A 178 2.19 14.08 22.09
N ASN A 179 2.00 13.15 21.14
CA ASN A 179 0.73 12.41 20.91
C ASN A 179 -0.48 13.30 20.58
N GLU A 180 -0.26 14.55 20.18
CA GLU A 180 -1.32 15.40 19.66
C GLU A 180 -1.67 14.95 18.23
N LYS A 181 -2.97 14.84 17.96
CA LYS A 181 -3.46 14.46 16.62
C LYS A 181 -3.59 15.69 15.76
N ASN A 182 -2.79 15.78 14.72
CA ASN A 182 -2.98 16.70 13.63
C ASN A 182 -3.86 16.09 12.56
N TYR A 183 -4.87 16.82 12.12
CA TYR A 183 -5.76 16.44 11.04
C TYR A 183 -5.45 17.28 9.82
N GLU A 184 -4.94 16.61 8.76
CA GLU A 184 -4.71 17.25 7.47
C GLU A 184 -5.76 16.77 6.48
N PHE A 185 -6.60 17.70 6.01
CA PHE A 185 -7.61 17.41 5.02
C PHE A 185 -7.04 17.58 3.62
N TYR A 186 -7.49 16.72 2.71
CA TYR A 186 -7.12 16.80 1.30
C TYR A 186 -8.25 16.25 0.41
N TRP A 187 -8.36 16.77 -0.79
CA TRP A 187 -9.18 16.20 -1.84
C TRP A 187 -8.35 15.24 -2.69
N GLY A 188 -8.82 14.03 -2.92
CA GLY A 188 -8.04 13.07 -3.68
C GLY A 188 -8.54 11.65 -3.61
N TYR A 189 -7.59 10.75 -3.68
CA TYR A 189 -7.76 9.30 -3.73
C TYR A 189 -6.90 8.64 -2.66
N LYS A 190 -7.14 7.36 -2.42
CA LYS A 190 -6.26 6.48 -1.67
C LYS A 190 -5.81 5.33 -2.56
N ASN A 191 -4.56 4.96 -2.46
CA ASN A 191 -4.05 3.73 -2.99
C ASN A 191 -3.85 2.74 -1.84
N HIS A 192 -4.56 1.63 -1.87
CA HIS A 192 -4.45 0.52 -0.92
C HIS A 192 -3.56 -0.52 -1.54
N ILE A 193 -2.53 -0.94 -0.85
CA ILE A 193 -1.49 -1.81 -1.37
C ILE A 193 -1.21 -2.97 -0.44
N LEU A 194 -1.26 -4.19 -0.99
CA LEU A 194 -0.76 -5.39 -0.34
C LEU A 194 0.69 -5.62 -0.76
N VAL A 195 1.58 -5.70 0.20
CA VAL A 195 3.04 -5.80 0.01
C VAL A 195 3.52 -7.12 0.61
N ASP A 196 4.37 -7.83 -0.11
CA ASP A 196 5.20 -8.87 0.49
C ASP A 196 6.25 -8.21 1.39
N CYS A 197 6.15 -8.44 2.70
CA CYS A 197 7.00 -7.78 3.69
C CYS A 197 8.45 -8.27 3.68
N ILE A 198 8.75 -9.40 3.03
CA ILE A 198 10.11 -9.91 2.89
C ILE A 198 10.81 -9.24 1.72
N SER A 199 10.23 -9.31 0.53
CA SER A 199 10.78 -8.66 -0.66
C SER A 199 10.55 -7.14 -0.66
N GLY A 200 9.54 -6.64 0.04
CA GLY A 200 9.08 -5.25 0.00
C GLY A 200 8.49 -4.86 -1.36
N LEU A 201 7.98 -5.81 -2.14
CA LEU A 201 7.37 -5.60 -3.44
C LEU A 201 5.84 -5.70 -3.36
N PRO A 202 5.11 -5.02 -4.26
CA PRO A 202 3.65 -5.03 -4.25
C PRO A 202 3.12 -6.36 -4.81
N LEU A 203 2.10 -6.93 -4.16
CA LEU A 203 1.38 -8.10 -4.63
C LEU A 203 0.11 -7.71 -5.38
N TYR A 204 -0.67 -6.81 -4.80
CA TYR A 204 -1.90 -6.30 -5.40
C TYR A 204 -2.23 -4.92 -4.87
N GLU A 205 -3.01 -4.13 -5.63
CA GLU A 205 -3.41 -2.79 -5.23
C GLU A 205 -4.84 -2.46 -5.64
N LEU A 206 -5.46 -1.55 -4.92
CA LEU A 206 -6.73 -0.91 -5.28
C LEU A 206 -6.66 0.59 -5.05
N THR A 207 -7.18 1.34 -6.00
CA THR A 207 -7.37 2.78 -5.85
C THR A 207 -8.83 3.07 -5.52
N THR A 208 -9.06 3.88 -4.50
CA THR A 208 -10.40 4.35 -4.09
C THR A 208 -10.42 5.87 -3.96
N THR A 209 -11.60 6.44 -3.78
CA THR A 209 -11.72 7.83 -3.34
C THR A 209 -11.24 7.98 -1.89
N ALA A 210 -10.76 9.18 -1.53
CA ALA A 210 -10.07 9.40 -0.26
C ALA A 210 -10.95 9.21 1.01
N ASN A 211 -12.28 9.20 0.87
CA ASN A 211 -13.23 9.00 1.96
C ASN A 211 -13.52 7.53 2.29
N VAL A 212 -13.03 6.59 1.47
CA VAL A 212 -13.25 5.15 1.71
C VAL A 212 -12.42 4.69 2.90
N ALA A 213 -13.04 3.92 3.80
CA ALA A 213 -12.36 3.37 4.97
C ALA A 213 -11.39 2.24 4.56
N ASP A 214 -10.18 2.26 5.08
CA ASP A 214 -9.12 1.32 4.68
C ASP A 214 -9.50 -0.15 4.94
N SER A 215 -10.17 -0.43 6.06
CA SER A 215 -10.62 -1.79 6.41
C SER A 215 -11.73 -2.33 5.49
N SER A 216 -12.45 -1.49 4.77
CA SER A 216 -13.55 -1.93 3.91
C SER A 216 -13.08 -2.61 2.62
N VAL A 217 -11.86 -2.33 2.19
CA VAL A 217 -11.27 -2.89 0.95
C VAL A 217 -10.35 -4.09 1.23
N ALA A 218 -10.08 -4.40 2.50
CA ALA A 218 -9.09 -5.42 2.87
C ALA A 218 -9.45 -6.80 2.32
N LEU A 219 -10.71 -7.22 2.40
CA LEU A 219 -11.13 -8.54 1.92
C LEU A 219 -11.05 -8.66 0.40
N ASP A 220 -11.46 -7.62 -0.33
CA ASP A 220 -11.37 -7.60 -1.80
C ASP A 220 -9.91 -7.68 -2.27
N ILE A 221 -8.99 -6.98 -1.59
CA ILE A 221 -7.56 -7.05 -1.91
C ILE A 221 -6.99 -8.44 -1.63
N LEU A 222 -7.32 -9.05 -0.50
CA LEU A 222 -6.86 -10.40 -0.15
C LEU A 222 -7.37 -11.44 -1.14
N GLU A 223 -8.66 -11.39 -1.50
CA GLU A 223 -9.26 -12.29 -2.48
C GLU A 223 -8.56 -12.17 -3.85
N LYS A 224 -8.39 -10.94 -4.33
CA LYS A 224 -7.71 -10.70 -5.62
C LYS A 224 -6.24 -11.09 -5.59
N ALA A 225 -5.54 -10.85 -4.49
CA ALA A 225 -4.16 -11.28 -4.33
C ALA A 225 -4.05 -12.81 -4.36
N ASN A 226 -4.96 -13.53 -3.68
CA ASN A 226 -5.01 -14.99 -3.70
C ASN A 226 -5.26 -15.57 -5.10
N GLN A 227 -5.98 -14.84 -5.96
CA GLN A 227 -6.16 -15.23 -7.37
C GLN A 227 -4.87 -15.04 -8.20
N VAL A 228 -3.92 -14.25 -7.71
CA VAL A 228 -2.63 -14.01 -8.38
C VAL A 228 -1.58 -15.03 -7.97
N ILE A 229 -1.34 -15.13 -6.66
CA ILE A 229 -0.44 -16.11 -6.03
C ILE A 229 -1.07 -16.63 -4.75
N PRO A 230 -0.82 -17.87 -4.34
CA PRO A 230 -1.37 -18.41 -3.09
C PRO A 230 -0.92 -17.57 -1.89
N ILE A 231 -1.87 -17.24 -1.01
CA ILE A 231 -1.61 -16.58 0.26
C ILE A 231 -2.03 -17.45 1.46
N ASP A 232 -2.17 -18.76 1.24
CA ASP A 232 -2.47 -19.70 2.32
C ASP A 232 -1.34 -19.71 3.36
N GLU A 233 -1.73 -19.90 4.62
CA GLU A 233 -0.82 -19.90 5.78
C GLU A 233 -0.02 -18.59 5.96
N CYS A 234 -0.47 -17.50 5.33
CA CYS A 234 0.20 -16.21 5.41
C CYS A 234 0.14 -15.60 6.81
N THR A 235 1.15 -14.81 7.12
CA THR A 235 1.14 -13.88 8.25
C THR A 235 0.67 -12.50 7.76
N PHE A 236 -0.58 -12.14 8.10
CA PHE A 236 -1.18 -10.87 7.71
C PHE A 236 -0.87 -9.77 8.71
N ILE A 237 -0.31 -8.67 8.25
CA ILE A 237 0.14 -7.54 9.08
C ILE A 237 -0.55 -6.26 8.60
N ALA A 238 -1.19 -5.52 9.51
CA ALA A 238 -1.78 -4.24 9.17
C ALA A 238 -1.84 -3.30 10.39
N ASP A 239 -2.17 -2.03 10.18
CA ASP A 239 -2.29 -1.07 11.26
C ASP A 239 -3.60 -1.26 12.05
N LYS A 240 -3.76 -0.51 13.15
CA LYS A 240 -4.95 -0.55 14.01
C LYS A 240 -6.26 -0.12 13.30
N GLY A 241 -6.17 0.51 12.13
CA GLY A 241 -7.34 0.86 11.30
C GLY A 241 -8.04 -0.36 10.74
N TYR A 242 -7.30 -1.46 10.55
CA TYR A 242 -7.79 -2.74 10.06
C TYR A 242 -8.26 -3.70 11.18
N ASP A 243 -8.33 -3.26 12.44
CA ASP A 243 -8.77 -4.10 13.55
C ASP A 243 -10.29 -4.34 13.51
N VAL A 244 -10.71 -5.18 12.58
CA VAL A 244 -12.12 -5.57 12.33
C VAL A 244 -12.28 -7.08 12.34
N LYS A 245 -13.23 -7.60 13.12
CA LYS A 245 -13.45 -9.04 13.33
C LYS A 245 -13.48 -9.87 12.03
N VAL A 246 -14.12 -9.35 10.99
CA VAL A 246 -14.25 -10.08 9.72
C VAL A 246 -12.88 -10.33 9.06
N ILE A 247 -11.93 -9.41 9.15
CA ILE A 247 -10.58 -9.59 8.61
C ILE A 247 -9.87 -10.75 9.30
N TYR A 248 -9.91 -10.80 10.64
CA TYR A 248 -9.31 -11.90 11.41
C TYR A 248 -9.93 -13.26 11.06
N ASN A 249 -11.25 -13.31 10.95
CA ASN A 249 -11.94 -14.54 10.62
C ASN A 249 -11.60 -15.00 9.20
N THR A 250 -11.57 -14.09 8.23
CA THR A 250 -11.22 -14.44 6.84
C THR A 250 -9.79 -14.94 6.74
N VAL A 251 -8.83 -14.24 7.34
CA VAL A 251 -7.42 -14.68 7.28
C VAL A 251 -7.24 -16.05 7.93
N ARG A 252 -7.87 -16.30 9.07
CA ARG A 252 -7.75 -17.57 9.77
C ARG A 252 -8.56 -18.69 9.12
N ASP A 253 -9.82 -18.44 8.78
CA ASP A 253 -10.77 -19.50 8.42
C ASP A 253 -10.74 -19.81 6.91
N VAL A 254 -10.30 -18.86 6.07
CA VAL A 254 -10.21 -19.02 4.61
C VAL A 254 -8.77 -19.23 4.15
N TYR A 255 -7.83 -18.45 4.68
CA TYR A 255 -6.41 -18.52 4.27
C TYR A 255 -5.53 -19.25 5.29
N HIS A 256 -6.07 -19.81 6.35
CA HIS A 256 -5.37 -20.57 7.41
C HIS A 256 -4.18 -19.83 8.03
N GLY A 257 -4.18 -18.49 7.92
CA GLY A 257 -3.08 -17.61 8.30
C GLY A 257 -3.22 -17.00 9.68
N ASP A 258 -2.17 -16.30 10.10
CA ASP A 258 -2.09 -15.57 11.36
C ASP A 258 -2.27 -14.06 11.15
N VAL A 259 -2.81 -13.35 12.15
CA VAL A 259 -3.09 -11.92 12.08
C VAL A 259 -2.31 -11.13 13.10
N PHE A 260 -1.57 -10.12 12.66
CA PHE A 260 -0.77 -9.22 13.48
C PHE A 260 -1.24 -7.76 13.31
N ILE A 261 -2.33 -7.42 13.98
CA ILE A 261 -2.92 -6.08 14.00
C ILE A 261 -3.01 -5.58 15.44
N PRO A 262 -2.55 -4.35 15.77
CA PRO A 262 -2.75 -3.75 17.09
C PRO A 262 -4.24 -3.55 17.38
N LEU A 263 -4.64 -3.74 18.64
CA LEU A 263 -6.02 -3.54 19.06
C LEU A 263 -6.42 -2.06 18.93
N ASN A 264 -7.54 -1.80 18.28
CA ASN A 264 -8.15 -0.49 18.22
C ASN A 264 -9.18 -0.33 19.35
N GLN A 265 -8.96 0.61 20.25
CA GLN A 265 -9.88 0.91 21.35
C GLN A 265 -11.08 1.77 20.92
N ARG A 266 -11.66 1.51 19.76
CA ARG A 266 -12.80 2.29 19.23
C ARG A 266 -13.85 2.54 20.30
N ASN A 267 -14.00 3.79 20.75
CA ASN A 267 -15.09 4.27 21.63
C ASN A 267 -15.52 3.28 22.72
N THR A 268 -14.60 2.47 23.23
CA THR A 268 -14.90 1.65 24.39
C THR A 268 -15.07 2.61 25.56
N LYS A 269 -16.26 2.61 26.17
CA LYS A 269 -16.52 3.33 27.43
C LYS A 269 -15.71 2.80 28.61
N ASP A 270 -14.81 1.85 28.36
CA ASP A 270 -13.95 1.26 29.37
C ASP A 270 -12.53 1.83 29.22
N PRO A 271 -12.24 2.98 29.89
CA PRO A 271 -10.92 3.61 29.86
C PRO A 271 -9.84 2.75 30.54
N ALA A 272 -10.22 1.65 31.13
CA ALA A 272 -9.36 0.78 31.93
C ALA A 272 -8.66 -0.32 31.12
N LYS A 273 -8.63 -0.26 29.80
CA LYS A 273 -7.86 -1.20 28.96
C LYS A 273 -6.57 -0.59 28.47
N LEU A 274 -5.47 -1.32 28.61
CA LEU A 274 -4.22 -0.98 27.93
C LEU A 274 -4.37 -1.12 26.41
N PRO A 275 -3.57 -0.40 25.60
CA PRO A 275 -3.55 -0.53 24.13
C PRO A 275 -3.35 -1.97 23.64
N VAL A 276 -2.73 -2.82 24.45
CA VAL A 276 -2.52 -4.26 24.20
C VAL A 276 -3.71 -5.15 24.58
N GLY A 277 -4.82 -4.57 25.06
CA GLY A 277 -6.04 -5.31 25.41
C GLY A 277 -6.10 -5.85 26.85
N ASN A 278 -5.12 -5.56 27.70
CA ASN A 278 -5.16 -5.92 29.12
C ASN A 278 -6.09 -4.99 29.89
N LEU A 279 -6.75 -5.52 30.93
CA LEU A 279 -7.55 -4.70 31.85
C LEU A 279 -6.66 -4.00 32.87
N LEU A 280 -7.08 -2.80 33.25
CA LEU A 280 -6.55 -2.08 34.39
C LEU A 280 -7.47 -2.23 35.59
N CYS A 281 -6.90 -2.37 36.81
CA CYS A 281 -7.62 -2.24 38.04
C CYS A 281 -7.95 -0.76 38.33
N ASP A 282 -8.70 -0.52 39.42
CA ASP A 282 -9.12 0.82 39.81
C ASP A 282 -7.93 1.72 40.23
N ALA A 283 -6.77 1.12 40.52
CA ALA A 283 -5.51 1.85 40.77
C ALA A 283 -4.64 2.02 39.50
N GLY A 284 -5.16 1.74 38.30
CA GLY A 284 -4.42 1.88 37.04
C GLY A 284 -3.37 0.79 36.78
N LEU A 285 -3.34 -0.27 37.54
CA LEU A 285 -2.37 -1.37 37.37
C LEU A 285 -2.92 -2.47 36.47
N ALA A 286 -2.04 -3.06 35.63
CA ALA A 286 -2.41 -4.15 34.74
C ALA A 286 -2.84 -5.40 35.54
N MET A 287 -4.05 -5.89 35.27
CA MET A 287 -4.59 -7.09 35.89
C MET A 287 -4.07 -8.36 35.19
N HIS A 288 -3.88 -9.45 35.95
CA HIS A 288 -3.48 -10.75 35.41
C HIS A 288 -4.70 -11.55 34.93
N LYS A 289 -4.57 -12.25 33.83
CA LYS A 289 -5.54 -13.27 33.40
C LYS A 289 -5.49 -14.45 34.35
N ASP A 290 -6.66 -14.86 34.90
CA ASP A 290 -6.79 -15.92 35.86
C ASP A 290 -7.86 -16.95 35.42
N GLY A 291 -7.61 -17.56 34.26
CA GLY A 291 -8.47 -18.60 33.71
C GLY A 291 -9.73 -18.06 33.01
N LYS A 292 -10.42 -18.97 32.37
CA LYS A 292 -11.71 -18.72 31.72
C LYS A 292 -12.80 -19.44 32.46
N THR A 293 -13.98 -18.85 32.60
CA THR A 293 -15.18 -19.47 33.17
C THR A 293 -16.29 -19.43 32.13
N SER A 294 -17.04 -20.51 32.01
CA SER A 294 -18.28 -20.55 31.24
C SER A 294 -19.46 -20.41 32.16
N ASP A 295 -20.35 -19.48 31.87
CA ASP A 295 -21.57 -19.23 32.62
C ASP A 295 -22.70 -18.88 31.66
N ASN A 296 -23.80 -19.65 31.72
CA ASN A 296 -24.97 -19.48 30.84
C ASN A 296 -24.62 -19.33 29.32
N GLY A 297 -23.73 -20.19 28.81
CA GLY A 297 -23.27 -20.17 27.42
C GLY A 297 -22.36 -19.00 27.06
N ARG A 298 -21.95 -18.19 28.03
CA ARG A 298 -21.01 -17.09 27.85
C ARG A 298 -19.65 -17.41 28.41
N THR A 299 -18.63 -17.45 27.61
CA THR A 299 -17.25 -17.58 28.10
C THR A 299 -16.77 -16.24 28.65
N ARG A 300 -16.29 -16.22 29.89
CA ARG A 300 -15.77 -15.04 30.56
C ARG A 300 -14.30 -15.23 30.90
N GLN A 301 -13.46 -14.26 30.53
CA GLN A 301 -12.08 -14.16 31.00
C GLN A 301 -12.10 -13.53 32.42
N LYS A 302 -11.56 -14.22 33.36
CA LYS A 302 -11.32 -13.69 34.71
C LYS A 302 -10.00 -12.97 34.75
N PHE A 303 -10.00 -11.78 35.32
CA PHE A 303 -8.80 -10.98 35.59
C PHE A 303 -8.70 -10.77 37.09
N CYS A 304 -7.49 -10.89 37.61
CA CYS A 304 -7.20 -10.75 39.02
C CYS A 304 -6.25 -9.61 39.30
N CYS A 305 -6.35 -9.08 40.53
CA CYS A 305 -5.44 -8.07 41.07
C CYS A 305 -3.98 -8.52 40.92
N PRO A 306 -3.07 -7.62 40.42
CA PRO A 306 -1.65 -7.96 40.33
C PRO A 306 -1.00 -8.35 41.64
N PHE A 307 -1.53 -7.90 42.80
CA PHE A 307 -1.04 -8.24 44.12
C PHE A 307 -1.61 -9.56 44.71
N ARG A 308 -2.48 -10.25 43.98
CA ARG A 308 -3.04 -11.52 44.45
C ARG A 308 -1.97 -12.61 44.67
N GLN A 309 -0.91 -12.59 43.93
CA GLN A 309 0.18 -13.57 44.03
C GLN A 309 1.29 -13.13 44.97
N SER A 310 1.46 -11.84 45.18
CA SER A 310 2.40 -11.32 46.18
C SER A 310 1.71 -11.29 47.55
N LYS A 311 2.13 -12.16 48.43
CA LYS A 311 1.62 -12.19 49.86
C LYS A 311 2.07 -10.95 50.65
N SER A 312 2.88 -10.08 50.06
CA SER A 312 3.44 -8.87 50.64
C SER A 312 3.21 -7.69 49.72
N GLY A 313 2.33 -6.78 50.08
CA GLY A 313 2.11 -5.55 49.34
C GLY A 313 0.80 -4.88 49.73
N VAL A 314 0.80 -3.58 49.85
CA VAL A 314 -0.41 -2.79 50.10
C VAL A 314 -1.02 -2.45 48.74
N CYS A 315 -2.25 -2.89 48.50
CA CYS A 315 -2.96 -2.53 47.28
C CYS A 315 -3.34 -1.03 47.37
N PRO A 316 -2.90 -0.20 46.40
CA PRO A 316 -3.17 1.23 46.43
C PRO A 316 -4.65 1.58 46.24
N CYS A 317 -5.50 0.66 45.76
CA CYS A 317 -6.91 0.93 45.54
C CYS A 317 -7.81 0.73 46.75
N ASN A 318 -7.26 0.32 47.89
CA ASN A 318 -7.97 0.09 49.14
C ASN A 318 -9.28 -0.71 49.00
N HIS A 319 -9.27 -1.74 48.15
CA HIS A 319 -10.45 -2.51 47.75
C HIS A 319 -10.96 -3.31 48.98
N LYS A 320 -12.29 -3.29 49.23
CA LYS A 320 -12.97 -3.93 50.35
C LYS A 320 -12.69 -5.44 50.50
N ASN A 321 -12.33 -6.13 49.42
CA ASN A 321 -11.98 -7.55 49.44
C ASN A 321 -10.52 -7.79 49.81
N TRP A 322 -9.73 -6.75 50.08
CA TRP A 322 -8.31 -6.85 50.38
C TRP A 322 -8.04 -6.98 51.90
N ASN A 323 -8.94 -6.49 52.75
CA ASN A 323 -8.73 -6.43 54.21
C ASN A 323 -9.91 -7.01 55.02
N ASN A 324 -10.64 -8.00 54.47
CA ASN A 324 -11.83 -8.51 55.17
C ASN A 324 -11.59 -9.74 56.08
N GLY A 325 -10.36 -9.96 56.52
CA GLY A 325 -9.99 -11.04 57.44
C GLY A 325 -10.05 -12.47 56.88
N ARG A 326 -10.55 -12.64 55.66
CA ARG A 326 -10.53 -13.89 54.89
C ARG A 326 -9.57 -13.72 53.73
N LYS A 327 -9.02 -14.75 53.15
CA LYS A 327 -8.04 -14.75 52.06
C LYS A 327 -8.09 -13.47 51.18
N ASN A 328 -7.08 -12.61 51.27
CA ASN A 328 -6.96 -11.42 50.45
C ASN A 328 -7.01 -11.78 48.95
N ARG A 329 -8.16 -11.60 48.33
CA ARG A 329 -8.36 -11.96 46.92
C ARG A 329 -8.18 -10.78 45.98
N GLY A 330 -8.13 -9.57 46.50
CA GLY A 330 -8.07 -8.35 45.70
C GLY A 330 -9.30 -8.16 44.79
N CYS A 331 -9.22 -7.23 43.89
CA CYS A 331 -10.26 -7.03 42.90
C CYS A 331 -10.21 -8.14 41.84
N THR A 332 -11.39 -8.56 41.40
CA THR A 332 -11.57 -9.52 40.30
C THR A 332 -12.56 -8.91 39.32
N LYS A 333 -12.17 -8.85 38.06
CA LYS A 333 -13.06 -8.41 36.97
C LYS A 333 -13.31 -9.57 36.02
N TYR A 334 -14.55 -9.73 35.57
CA TYR A 334 -14.94 -10.71 34.55
C TYR A 334 -15.31 -9.96 33.29
N VAL A 335 -14.64 -10.30 32.19
CA VAL A 335 -14.99 -9.80 30.88
C VAL A 335 -15.57 -10.94 30.09
N THR A 336 -16.78 -10.77 29.60
CA THR A 336 -17.33 -11.71 28.63
C THR A 336 -16.41 -11.66 27.41
N ILE A 337 -15.83 -12.81 27.09
CA ILE A 337 -15.10 -12.96 25.82
C ILE A 337 -16.22 -13.10 24.79
N PRO A 338 -16.47 -12.09 23.94
CA PRO A 338 -17.23 -12.38 22.74
C PRO A 338 -16.48 -13.51 22.04
N ASP A 339 -17.17 -14.32 21.29
CA ASP A 339 -16.58 -15.32 20.40
C ASP A 339 -15.84 -14.56 19.28
N ASP A 340 -14.69 -14.02 19.64
CA ASP A 340 -13.89 -13.10 18.83
C ASP A 340 -12.41 -13.41 19.08
N TYR A 341 -11.87 -14.21 18.16
CA TYR A 341 -10.45 -14.58 18.13
C TYR A 341 -9.51 -13.38 18.28
N ARG A 342 -9.88 -12.23 17.68
CA ARG A 342 -9.14 -10.97 17.74
C ARG A 342 -8.74 -10.58 19.17
N LEU A 343 -9.61 -10.84 20.16
CA LEU A 343 -9.37 -10.47 21.56
C LEU A 343 -8.51 -11.48 22.31
N SER A 344 -8.28 -12.67 21.76
CA SER A 344 -7.42 -13.69 22.38
C SER A 344 -5.94 -13.52 22.08
N ILE A 345 -5.58 -12.69 21.08
CA ILE A 345 -4.19 -12.47 20.66
C ILE A 345 -3.44 -11.67 21.71
N ASP A 346 -2.31 -12.22 22.19
CA ASP A 346 -1.40 -11.51 23.10
C ASP A 346 -0.46 -10.58 22.33
N ARG A 347 -0.81 -9.33 22.29
CA ARG A 347 -0.05 -8.27 21.61
C ARG A 347 1.14 -7.75 22.41
N SER A 348 1.29 -8.18 23.65
CA SER A 348 2.41 -7.78 24.51
C SER A 348 3.66 -8.66 24.32
N CYS A 349 3.48 -9.86 23.77
CA CYS A 349 4.54 -10.84 23.63
C CYS A 349 5.61 -10.42 22.61
N ALA A 350 6.83 -10.92 22.79
CA ALA A 350 7.95 -10.62 21.92
C ALA A 350 7.76 -11.11 20.46
N PRO A 351 7.17 -12.29 20.20
CA PRO A 351 6.85 -12.72 18.84
C PRO A 351 5.94 -11.73 18.10
N PHE A 352 4.84 -11.28 18.75
CA PHE A 352 3.95 -10.30 18.13
C PHE A 352 4.71 -9.01 17.73
N LYS A 353 5.53 -8.47 18.64
CA LYS A 353 6.28 -7.24 18.38
C LYS A 353 7.28 -7.37 17.23
N ARG A 354 7.99 -8.49 17.15
CA ARG A 354 8.96 -8.77 16.06
C ARG A 354 8.26 -8.89 14.71
N THR A 355 7.18 -9.67 14.65
CA THR A 355 6.42 -9.84 13.40
C THR A 355 5.75 -8.54 12.97
N TYR A 356 5.13 -7.81 13.90
CA TYR A 356 4.51 -6.52 13.61
C TYR A 356 5.51 -5.46 13.11
N ALA A 357 6.78 -5.54 13.51
CA ALA A 357 7.82 -4.62 13.02
C ALA A 357 8.03 -4.70 11.49
N LEU A 358 7.70 -5.83 10.85
CA LEU A 358 7.73 -5.99 9.40
C LEU A 358 6.76 -5.04 8.67
N ARG A 359 5.76 -4.50 9.37
CA ARG A 359 4.86 -3.46 8.82
C ARG A 359 5.62 -2.26 8.24
N SER A 360 6.82 -1.99 8.76
CA SER A 360 7.68 -0.92 8.23
C SER A 360 7.99 -1.06 6.73
N GLU A 361 7.89 -2.27 6.16
CA GLU A 361 8.07 -2.46 4.71
C GLU A 361 6.92 -1.86 3.91
N CYS A 362 5.69 -1.85 4.44
CA CYS A 362 4.56 -1.15 3.81
C CYS A 362 4.81 0.36 3.77
N GLU A 363 5.33 0.94 4.86
CA GLU A 363 5.66 2.37 4.94
C GLU A 363 6.80 2.73 3.97
N ARG A 364 7.84 1.88 3.90
CA ARG A 364 8.94 2.04 2.94
C ARG A 364 8.45 1.94 1.50
N TYR A 365 7.52 1.01 1.22
CA TYR A 365 6.93 0.89 -0.10
C TYR A 365 6.10 2.13 -0.45
N ASN A 366 5.27 2.62 0.45
CA ASN A 366 4.49 3.83 0.27
C ASN A 366 5.37 5.06 0.01
N SER A 367 6.54 5.16 0.66
CA SER A 367 7.53 6.19 0.35
C SER A 367 8.05 6.06 -1.08
N ARG A 368 8.48 4.87 -1.50
CA ARG A 368 8.93 4.62 -2.89
C ARG A 368 7.84 4.90 -3.93
N PHE A 369 6.60 4.54 -3.63
CA PHE A 369 5.45 4.86 -4.48
C PHE A 369 5.28 6.38 -4.65
N LYS A 370 5.37 7.14 -3.59
CA LYS A 370 5.31 8.61 -3.65
C LYS A 370 6.47 9.21 -4.45
N ASP A 371 7.66 8.63 -4.38
CA ASP A 371 8.85 9.04 -5.13
C ASP A 371 8.69 8.85 -6.65
N THR A 372 7.71 8.07 -7.10
CA THR A 372 7.35 7.97 -8.54
C THR A 372 6.51 9.15 -9.05
N GLY A 373 6.39 10.22 -8.28
CA GLY A 373 5.55 11.38 -8.61
C GLY A 373 4.07 11.22 -8.23
N GLN A 374 3.72 10.20 -7.40
CA GLN A 374 2.33 9.89 -7.03
C GLN A 374 1.85 10.57 -5.74
N ALA A 375 2.68 11.34 -5.07
CA ALA A 375 2.24 12.11 -3.89
C ALA A 375 1.13 13.12 -4.26
N ARG A 376 1.23 13.72 -5.44
CA ARG A 376 0.24 14.65 -6.00
C ARG A 376 0.06 14.37 -7.49
N LEU A 377 -1.18 14.17 -7.90
CA LEU A 377 -1.54 13.97 -9.30
C LEU A 377 -1.69 15.30 -10.05
N TRP A 378 -1.49 15.24 -11.36
CA TRP A 378 -1.76 16.35 -12.29
C TRP A 378 -2.78 15.94 -13.37
N VAL A 379 -3.56 14.91 -13.08
CA VAL A 379 -4.74 14.48 -13.86
C VAL A 379 -6.01 14.84 -13.09
N HIS A 380 -7.13 14.95 -13.79
CA HIS A 380 -8.37 15.51 -13.25
C HIS A 380 -9.56 14.53 -13.42
N ASN A 381 -9.32 13.24 -13.25
CA ASN A 381 -10.39 12.22 -13.25
C ASN A 381 -9.91 10.93 -12.57
N GLY A 382 -10.85 10.19 -12.00
CA GLY A 382 -10.58 8.96 -11.25
C GLY A 382 -9.92 7.86 -12.09
N ILE A 383 -10.36 7.68 -13.34
CA ILE A 383 -9.80 6.65 -14.25
C ILE A 383 -8.29 6.89 -14.47
N SER A 384 -7.91 8.12 -14.80
CA SER A 384 -6.49 8.45 -15.00
C SER A 384 -5.68 8.36 -13.71
N ALA A 385 -6.28 8.71 -12.56
CA ALA A 385 -5.66 8.58 -11.25
C ALA A 385 -5.37 7.10 -10.92
N GLU A 386 -6.35 6.24 -11.06
CA GLU A 386 -6.23 4.80 -10.85
C GLU A 386 -5.19 4.20 -11.81
N ASN A 387 -5.23 4.53 -13.09
CA ASN A 387 -4.29 4.02 -14.08
C ASN A 387 -2.85 4.44 -13.78
N LEU A 388 -2.60 5.70 -13.36
CA LEU A 388 -1.27 6.15 -12.95
C LEU A 388 -0.77 5.44 -11.70
N ASN A 389 -1.64 5.15 -10.72
CA ASN A 389 -1.29 4.37 -9.55
C ASN A 389 -0.85 2.96 -9.94
N THR A 390 -1.66 2.25 -10.74
CA THR A 390 -1.32 0.90 -11.23
C THR A 390 -0.01 0.91 -12.02
N ILE A 391 0.22 1.90 -12.90
CA ILE A 391 1.47 2.02 -13.67
C ILE A 391 2.68 2.24 -12.75
N SER A 392 2.52 2.93 -11.62
CA SER A 392 3.61 3.09 -10.66
C SER A 392 4.02 1.76 -10.02
N HIS A 393 3.06 0.88 -9.73
CA HIS A 393 3.35 -0.47 -9.25
C HIS A 393 3.95 -1.35 -10.36
N ILE A 394 3.45 -1.24 -11.60
CA ILE A 394 4.07 -1.90 -12.75
C ILE A 394 5.53 -1.47 -12.89
N ALA A 395 5.85 -0.19 -12.77
CA ALA A 395 7.23 0.29 -12.87
C ALA A 395 8.13 -0.30 -11.77
N ALA A 396 7.65 -0.38 -10.52
CA ALA A 396 8.39 -1.01 -9.43
C ALA A 396 8.67 -2.50 -9.68
N LEU A 397 7.66 -3.23 -10.15
CA LEU A 397 7.79 -4.65 -10.50
C LEU A 397 8.70 -4.86 -11.73
N THR A 398 8.61 -3.98 -12.73
CA THR A 398 9.49 -3.97 -13.90
C THR A 398 10.96 -3.86 -13.49
N ILE A 399 11.26 -2.93 -12.58
CA ILE A 399 12.62 -2.78 -12.02
C ILE A 399 13.06 -4.06 -11.32
N ALA A 400 12.19 -4.70 -10.55
CA ALA A 400 12.50 -5.94 -9.85
C ALA A 400 12.79 -7.09 -10.81
N VAL A 401 11.96 -7.29 -11.84
CA VAL A 401 12.17 -8.32 -12.87
C VAL A 401 13.49 -8.10 -13.61
N ALA A 402 13.77 -6.85 -14.01
CA ALA A 402 15.03 -6.51 -14.68
C ALA A 402 16.24 -6.78 -13.76
N ALA A 403 16.17 -6.39 -12.48
CA ALA A 403 17.25 -6.62 -11.54
C ALA A 403 17.58 -8.10 -11.36
N VAL A 404 16.56 -8.96 -11.27
CA VAL A 404 16.74 -10.42 -11.18
C VAL A 404 17.32 -10.98 -12.49
N ALA A 405 16.79 -10.54 -13.65
CA ALA A 405 17.29 -10.97 -14.95
C ALA A 405 18.79 -10.65 -15.14
N PHE A 406 19.26 -9.55 -14.56
CA PHE A 406 20.68 -9.14 -14.56
C PHE A 406 21.46 -9.57 -13.32
N LYS A 407 20.94 -10.52 -12.53
CA LYS A 407 21.60 -11.10 -11.33
C LYS A 407 21.98 -10.07 -10.26
N LEU A 408 21.14 -9.06 -10.07
CA LEU A 408 21.33 -8.03 -9.04
C LEU A 408 20.53 -8.39 -7.78
N ASP A 409 20.72 -9.58 -7.25
CA ASP A 409 19.88 -10.28 -6.26
C ASP A 409 19.57 -9.48 -4.98
N HIS A 410 20.40 -8.51 -4.62
CA HIS A 410 20.18 -7.66 -3.44
C HIS A 410 19.63 -6.27 -3.77
N SER A 411 19.38 -5.96 -5.03
CA SER A 411 19.06 -4.61 -5.50
C SER A 411 17.73 -4.49 -6.26
N TYR A 412 16.91 -5.53 -6.24
CA TYR A 412 15.65 -5.57 -7.01
C TYR A 412 14.64 -4.46 -6.65
N ARG A 413 14.81 -3.77 -5.52
CA ARG A 413 14.00 -2.59 -5.13
C ARG A 413 14.59 -1.27 -5.62
N SER A 414 15.81 -1.27 -6.11
CA SER A 414 16.57 -0.04 -6.31
C SER A 414 16.81 0.30 -7.77
N ARG A 415 16.07 1.30 -8.27
CA ARG A 415 16.33 1.92 -9.57
C ARG A 415 17.82 2.38 -9.71
N LYS A 416 18.38 2.96 -8.64
CA LYS A 416 19.76 3.45 -8.64
C LYS A 416 20.78 2.33 -8.82
N ALA A 417 20.55 1.17 -8.18
CA ALA A 417 21.44 0.03 -8.32
C ALA A 417 21.38 -0.55 -9.74
N LEU A 418 20.18 -0.71 -10.30
CA LEU A 418 20.02 -1.17 -11.68
C LEU A 418 20.65 -0.19 -12.68
N ARG A 419 20.55 1.12 -12.46
CA ARG A 419 21.22 2.14 -13.29
C ARG A 419 22.74 2.06 -13.23
N ARG A 420 23.34 1.76 -12.07
CA ARG A 420 24.80 1.63 -11.93
C ARG A 420 25.35 0.37 -12.58
N ALA A 421 24.52 -0.68 -12.66
CA ALA A 421 24.87 -1.94 -13.29
C ALA A 421 24.57 -1.96 -14.80
N ALA A 422 23.85 -0.96 -15.29
CA ALA A 422 23.54 -0.78 -16.69
C ALA A 422 24.63 -0.01 -17.45
#